data_e8a734ff1c6b2d3bf61337c3d85cf536
#
_entry.id   e8a734ff1c6b2d3bf61337c3d85cf536
#
_cell.length_a   1.000
_cell.length_b   1.000
_cell.length_c   1.000
_cell.angle_alpha   90.00
_cell.angle_beta   90.00
_cell.angle_gamma   90.00
#
_symmetry.space_group_name_H-M   'P 1'
#
loop_
_entity.id
_entity.type
_entity.pdbx_description
1 polymer ?
#
loop_
_entity_poly.entity_id
_entity_poly.type
_entity_poly.pdbx_seq_one_letter_code
_entity_poly.pdbx_strand_id
1 'polypeptide(L)'
;MKYIYETHMHTKEASACSGTEAREFIKYMSELGYSGIIITDHFFNGNSCVPKDLPWEKRVEMYCSGYEHALEEAQRTGSNLTVMFGIEYNFHGDEFLLYGVDKKWLLDNPDILEKDRYEVYKCVHEYGGIMVQAHPYRERGYLSEINLTPDVSDGAEVYNACNPDYQNSLGYEYAVSKNFRMSAGSDIHNPGQPDMGGMMFDHKINSIDEYIKAFMNNEGTPVFIRDIENNKEFKEVKNDKALTVPTQGPTLEVVWH
;
A
#
# COMPACT_ATOMS: atom_id res chain seq x y z
N MET A 1 -3.73 12.55 -20.77
CA MET A 1 -2.67 11.53 -20.49
C MET A 1 -3.05 10.90 -19.17
N LYS A 2 -2.92 9.60 -19.02
CA LYS A 2 -3.21 8.93 -17.75
C LYS A 2 -1.90 8.71 -16.98
N TYR A 3 -1.95 8.84 -15.68
CA TYR A 3 -0.80 8.71 -14.77
C TYR A 3 -1.10 7.61 -13.77
N ILE A 4 -0.21 6.61 -13.66
CA ILE A 4 -0.40 5.44 -12.81
C ILE A 4 0.60 5.49 -11.65
N TYR A 5 0.13 5.21 -10.46
CA TYR A 5 0.91 5.22 -9.23
C TYR A 5 0.82 3.87 -8.54
N GLU A 6 1.98 3.28 -8.23
CA GLU A 6 2.05 2.15 -7.32
C GLU A 6 1.81 2.65 -5.89
N THR A 7 0.89 2.02 -5.20
CA THR A 7 0.47 2.48 -3.87
C THR A 7 0.82 1.51 -2.75
N HIS A 8 1.30 0.31 -3.08
CA HIS A 8 1.64 -0.72 -2.12
C HIS A 8 2.87 -1.50 -2.58
N MET A 9 4.03 -1.19 -2.02
CA MET A 9 5.29 -1.85 -2.37
C MET A 9 6.28 -1.92 -1.21
N HIS A 10 7.17 -2.92 -1.29
CA HIS A 10 8.13 -3.25 -0.27
C HIS A 10 9.56 -3.21 -0.78
N THR A 11 10.48 -2.79 0.09
CA THR A 11 11.89 -2.69 -0.19
C THR A 11 12.72 -3.52 0.79
N LYS A 12 13.89 -3.96 0.35
CA LYS A 12 14.82 -4.75 1.16
C LYS A 12 15.32 -4.01 2.40
N GLU A 13 15.28 -2.69 2.39
CA GLU A 13 15.78 -1.85 3.46
C GLU A 13 14.97 -1.99 4.76
N ALA A 14 13.65 -2.24 4.65
CA ALA A 14 12.80 -2.30 5.83
C ALA A 14 11.88 -3.52 5.90
N SER A 15 11.55 -4.17 4.77
CA SER A 15 10.68 -5.35 4.71
C SER A 15 11.46 -6.64 4.56
N ALA A 16 11.32 -7.59 5.50
CA ALA A 16 12.05 -8.85 5.50
C ALA A 16 11.70 -9.80 4.34
N CYS A 17 10.55 -9.58 3.69
CA CYS A 17 10.08 -10.35 2.55
C CYS A 17 10.54 -9.81 1.19
N SER A 18 11.10 -8.60 1.13
CA SER A 18 11.65 -8.03 -0.10
C SER A 18 13.13 -8.34 -0.25
N GLY A 19 13.54 -8.74 -1.46
CA GLY A 19 14.93 -8.98 -1.83
C GLY A 19 15.59 -7.83 -2.60
N THR A 20 14.81 -6.80 -2.97
CA THR A 20 15.20 -5.75 -3.91
C THR A 20 15.41 -4.41 -3.20
N GLU A 21 16.54 -3.78 -3.45
CA GLU A 21 16.82 -2.44 -2.92
C GLU A 21 15.89 -1.39 -3.57
N ALA A 22 15.46 -0.41 -2.78
CA ALA A 22 14.55 0.63 -3.22
C ALA A 22 15.00 1.35 -4.50
N ARG A 23 16.32 1.59 -4.65
CA ARG A 23 16.91 2.24 -5.83
C ARG A 23 16.71 1.46 -7.14
N GLU A 24 16.63 0.13 -7.06
CA GLU A 24 16.44 -0.72 -8.24
C GLU A 24 15.03 -0.57 -8.82
N PHE A 25 14.05 -0.29 -7.99
CA PHE A 25 12.68 -0.05 -8.42
C PHE A 25 12.50 1.23 -9.24
N ILE A 26 13.37 2.23 -9.13
CA ILE A 26 13.23 3.49 -9.88
C ILE A 26 13.26 3.25 -11.38
N LYS A 27 14.24 2.50 -11.85
CA LYS A 27 14.32 2.13 -13.27
C LYS A 27 13.18 1.19 -13.66
N TYR A 28 12.96 0.15 -12.87
CA TYR A 28 11.98 -0.89 -13.17
C TYR A 28 10.55 -0.31 -13.30
N MET A 29 10.08 0.45 -12.32
CA MET A 29 8.74 1.03 -12.34
C MET A 29 8.56 2.08 -13.44
N SER A 30 9.62 2.84 -13.76
CA SER A 30 9.61 3.75 -14.91
C SER A 30 9.45 3.01 -16.24
N GLU A 31 10.15 1.89 -16.43
CA GLU A 31 10.08 1.06 -17.63
C GLU A 31 8.69 0.39 -17.78
N LEU A 32 8.02 0.09 -16.68
CA LEU A 32 6.65 -0.42 -16.66
C LEU A 32 5.59 0.67 -16.93
N GLY A 33 6.00 1.94 -16.97
CA GLY A 33 5.10 3.06 -17.30
C GLY A 33 4.40 3.69 -16.10
N TYR A 34 4.83 3.40 -14.87
CA TYR A 34 4.34 4.12 -13.71
C TYR A 34 4.83 5.57 -13.70
N SER A 35 4.02 6.44 -13.12
CA SER A 35 4.31 7.87 -12.96
C SER A 35 4.81 8.20 -11.55
N GLY A 36 4.59 7.31 -10.60
CA GLY A 36 5.09 7.41 -9.24
C GLY A 36 4.91 6.13 -8.45
N ILE A 37 5.55 6.09 -7.30
CA ILE A 37 5.52 4.99 -6.33
C ILE A 37 5.31 5.54 -4.92
N ILE A 38 4.58 4.81 -4.10
CA ILE A 38 4.51 5.04 -2.66
C ILE A 38 5.14 3.82 -1.99
N ILE A 39 6.29 4.03 -1.35
CA ILE A 39 6.97 2.95 -0.61
C ILE A 39 6.26 2.77 0.72
N THR A 40 5.73 1.57 0.96
CA THR A 40 4.90 1.20 2.11
C THR A 40 5.48 -0.02 2.82
N ASP A 41 6.74 0.04 3.17
CA ASP A 41 7.41 -1.07 3.86
C ASP A 41 6.65 -1.49 5.12
N HIS A 42 6.75 -2.78 5.47
CA HIS A 42 6.20 -3.30 6.72
C HIS A 42 6.80 -2.57 7.93
N PHE A 43 5.92 -2.05 8.77
CA PHE A 43 6.32 -1.37 9.98
C PHE A 43 6.83 -2.35 11.04
N PHE A 44 7.32 -1.84 12.16
CA PHE A 44 7.97 -2.60 13.23
C PHE A 44 7.11 -3.66 13.92
N ASN A 45 5.79 -3.56 13.78
CA ASN A 45 4.80 -4.55 14.24
C ASN A 45 4.41 -5.57 13.17
N GLY A 46 4.87 -5.39 11.92
CA GLY A 46 4.72 -6.30 10.80
C GLY A 46 6.00 -7.09 10.51
N ASN A 47 6.15 -7.50 9.24
CA ASN A 47 7.30 -8.28 8.76
C ASN A 47 8.51 -7.40 8.42
N SER A 48 8.91 -6.55 9.37
CA SER A 48 10.06 -5.66 9.23
C SER A 48 11.38 -6.38 9.49
N CYS A 49 12.43 -6.04 8.71
CA CYS A 49 13.81 -6.49 8.94
C CYS A 49 14.62 -5.53 9.85
N VAL A 50 14.02 -4.42 10.28
CA VAL A 50 14.70 -3.48 11.18
C VAL A 50 14.85 -4.08 12.57
N PRO A 51 16.10 -4.15 13.13
CA PRO A 51 16.32 -4.76 14.43
C PRO A 51 15.53 -4.09 15.56
N LYS A 52 14.87 -4.90 16.39
CA LYS A 52 13.95 -4.41 17.45
C LYS A 52 14.68 -3.86 18.69
N ASP A 53 15.93 -4.23 18.87
CA ASP A 53 16.79 -3.84 20.00
C ASP A 53 17.52 -2.49 19.82
N LEU A 54 17.38 -1.87 18.65
CA LEU A 54 17.92 -0.55 18.39
C LEU A 54 17.09 0.56 19.07
N PRO A 55 17.73 1.70 19.46
CA PRO A 55 17.00 2.90 19.86
C PRO A 55 16.01 3.34 18.79
N TRP A 56 14.88 3.93 19.21
CA TRP A 56 13.79 4.35 18.33
C TRP A 56 14.26 5.16 17.13
N GLU A 57 15.08 6.18 17.35
CA GLU A 57 15.59 7.06 16.30
C GLU A 57 16.39 6.28 15.24
N LYS A 58 17.15 5.26 15.68
CA LYS A 58 17.91 4.41 14.75
C LYS A 58 17.00 3.48 13.96
N ARG A 59 15.95 2.95 14.58
CA ARG A 59 14.94 2.16 13.88
C ARG A 59 14.24 3.00 12.82
N VAL A 60 13.84 4.24 13.15
CA VAL A 60 13.22 5.17 12.21
C VAL A 60 14.17 5.53 11.07
N GLU A 61 15.45 5.80 11.35
CA GLU A 61 16.47 6.02 10.30
C GLU A 61 16.54 4.85 9.31
N MET A 62 16.67 3.62 9.82
CA MET A 62 16.74 2.43 8.97
C MET A 62 15.45 2.20 8.20
N TYR A 63 14.30 2.39 8.85
CA TYR A 63 13.00 2.22 8.23
C TYR A 63 12.78 3.16 7.03
N CYS A 64 13.13 4.42 7.19
CA CYS A 64 12.98 5.43 6.14
C CYS A 64 14.03 5.35 5.03
N SER A 65 15.10 4.55 5.21
CA SER A 65 16.21 4.52 4.26
C SER A 65 15.80 4.02 2.87
N GLY A 66 14.81 3.12 2.76
CA GLY A 66 14.29 2.67 1.47
C GLY A 66 13.72 3.83 0.65
N TYR A 67 12.84 4.63 1.26
CA TYR A 67 12.32 5.83 0.64
C TYR A 67 13.41 6.84 0.27
N GLU A 68 14.35 7.10 1.19
CA GLU A 68 15.45 8.05 0.98
C GLU A 68 16.35 7.60 -0.19
N HIS A 69 16.71 6.32 -0.27
CA HIS A 69 17.51 5.74 -1.36
C HIS A 69 16.79 5.82 -2.72
N ALA A 70 15.47 5.53 -2.74
CA ALA A 70 14.68 5.65 -3.97
C ALA A 70 14.61 7.10 -4.45
N LEU A 71 14.41 8.05 -3.54
CA LEU A 71 14.37 9.48 -3.85
C LEU A 71 15.70 9.98 -4.40
N GLU A 72 16.81 9.62 -3.76
CA GLU A 72 18.17 9.93 -4.21
C GLU A 72 18.44 9.37 -5.62
N GLU A 73 18.04 8.13 -5.87
CA GLU A 73 18.23 7.46 -7.16
C GLU A 73 17.40 8.12 -8.26
N ALA A 74 16.14 8.48 -7.97
CA ALA A 74 15.31 9.21 -8.92
C ALA A 74 15.94 10.55 -9.31
N GLN A 75 16.47 11.29 -8.34
CA GLN A 75 17.18 12.55 -8.58
C GLN A 75 18.47 12.34 -9.36
N ARG A 76 19.29 11.35 -8.98
CA ARG A 76 20.56 11.03 -9.62
C ARG A 76 20.41 10.63 -11.08
N THR A 77 19.35 9.91 -11.41
CA THR A 77 19.08 9.42 -12.78
C THR A 77 18.26 10.39 -13.62
N GLY A 78 17.70 11.44 -13.01
CA GLY A 78 16.77 12.36 -13.68
C GLY A 78 15.45 11.67 -14.04
N SER A 79 15.04 10.68 -13.25
CA SER A 79 13.77 9.99 -13.44
C SER A 79 12.59 10.95 -13.23
N ASN A 80 11.54 10.79 -14.04
CA ASN A 80 10.28 11.52 -13.87
C ASN A 80 9.33 10.86 -12.86
N LEU A 81 9.75 9.74 -12.24
CA LEU A 81 8.97 9.00 -11.27
C LEU A 81 8.83 9.81 -9.98
N THR A 82 7.62 10.07 -9.54
CA THR A 82 7.37 10.67 -8.22
C THR A 82 7.55 9.59 -7.15
N VAL A 83 8.46 9.82 -6.20
CA VAL A 83 8.70 8.90 -5.06
C VAL A 83 8.03 9.48 -3.83
N MET A 84 7.17 8.69 -3.19
CA MET A 84 6.40 9.07 -2.00
C MET A 84 6.60 8.05 -0.89
N PHE A 85 6.37 8.49 0.34
CA PHE A 85 6.50 7.68 1.55
C PHE A 85 5.12 7.28 2.07
N GLY A 86 5.00 6.03 2.52
CA GLY A 86 3.89 5.48 3.27
C GLY A 86 4.38 4.39 4.23
N ILE A 87 3.47 3.73 4.88
CA ILE A 87 3.75 2.68 5.88
C ILE A 87 2.71 1.59 5.70
N GLU A 88 3.11 0.31 5.72
CA GLU A 88 2.18 -0.77 5.98
C GLU A 88 2.25 -1.16 7.47
N TYR A 89 1.18 -0.82 8.20
CA TYR A 89 1.05 -0.98 9.64
C TYR A 89 0.17 -2.20 9.97
N ASN A 90 0.64 -3.09 10.84
CA ASN A 90 -0.05 -4.34 11.20
C ASN A 90 -0.72 -4.26 12.58
N PHE A 91 -1.98 -4.72 12.68
CA PHE A 91 -2.67 -4.93 13.93
C PHE A 91 -3.11 -6.39 14.03
N HIS A 92 -2.20 -7.27 14.50
CA HIS A 92 -2.53 -8.69 14.72
C HIS A 92 -3.08 -9.43 13.50
N GLY A 93 -2.70 -8.99 12.29
CA GLY A 93 -3.08 -9.63 11.04
C GLY A 93 -3.91 -8.78 10.09
N ASP A 94 -4.59 -7.76 10.56
CA ASP A 94 -5.12 -6.70 9.72
C ASP A 94 -4.04 -5.64 9.48
N GLU A 95 -3.88 -5.26 8.23
CA GLU A 95 -2.83 -4.33 7.79
C GLU A 95 -3.44 -3.09 7.16
N PHE A 96 -2.75 -1.96 7.34
CA PHE A 96 -3.20 -0.66 6.87
C PHE A 96 -2.08 0.07 6.16
N LEU A 97 -2.42 0.67 5.02
CA LEU A 97 -1.56 1.61 4.34
C LEU A 97 -1.80 3.00 4.92
N LEU A 98 -0.78 3.51 5.61
CA LEU A 98 -0.77 4.86 6.17
C LEU A 98 -0.11 5.79 5.16
N TYR A 99 -0.83 6.81 4.73
CA TYR A 99 -0.33 7.83 3.82
C TYR A 99 -0.37 9.21 4.48
N GLY A 100 0.60 10.06 4.19
CA GLY A 100 0.69 11.42 4.73
C GLY A 100 1.40 11.54 6.07
N VAL A 101 1.94 10.45 6.58
CA VAL A 101 2.90 10.44 7.68
C VAL A 101 4.32 10.44 7.12
N ASP A 102 5.30 10.85 7.92
CA ASP A 102 6.69 10.96 7.50
C ASP A 102 7.68 10.59 8.62
N LYS A 103 8.97 10.69 8.31
CA LYS A 103 10.06 10.43 9.28
C LYS A 103 9.94 11.29 10.54
N LYS A 104 9.51 12.54 10.38
CA LYS A 104 9.33 13.45 11.53
C LYS A 104 8.19 12.97 12.41
N TRP A 105 7.05 12.57 11.80
CA TRP A 105 5.92 12.01 12.55
C TRP A 105 6.33 10.78 13.34
N LEU A 106 7.13 9.87 12.75
CA LEU A 106 7.63 8.69 13.45
C LEU A 106 8.53 9.05 14.64
N LEU A 107 9.42 10.03 14.49
CA LEU A 107 10.29 10.51 15.56
C LEU A 107 9.49 11.16 16.71
N ASP A 108 8.41 11.85 16.39
CA ASP A 108 7.54 12.53 17.36
C ASP A 108 6.57 11.56 18.07
N ASN A 109 6.41 10.31 17.59
CA ASN A 109 5.50 9.29 18.12
C ASN A 109 6.23 7.99 18.51
N PRO A 110 7.18 8.00 19.45
CA PRO A 110 7.94 6.80 19.81
C PRO A 110 7.11 5.72 20.49
N ASP A 111 5.91 6.05 20.95
CA ASP A 111 4.93 5.18 21.60
C ASP A 111 3.87 4.61 20.62
N ILE A 112 4.02 4.86 19.32
CA ILE A 112 3.01 4.47 18.31
C ILE A 112 2.69 2.97 18.31
N LEU A 113 3.66 2.13 18.69
CA LEU A 113 3.49 0.68 18.76
C LEU A 113 2.67 0.21 19.99
N GLU A 114 2.43 1.08 20.95
CA GLU A 114 1.64 0.80 22.16
C GLU A 114 0.16 1.17 21.95
N LYS A 115 -0.15 1.88 20.87
CA LYS A 115 -1.48 2.38 20.54
C LYS A 115 -2.34 1.32 19.86
N ASP A 116 -3.63 1.36 20.19
CA ASP A 116 -4.63 0.56 19.47
C ASP A 116 -4.99 1.18 18.10
N ARG A 117 -5.83 0.49 17.31
CA ARG A 117 -6.23 0.92 15.97
C ARG A 117 -6.84 2.33 15.95
N TYR A 118 -7.66 2.62 16.95
CA TYR A 118 -8.39 3.88 17.03
C TYR A 118 -7.45 5.03 17.35
N GLU A 119 -6.52 4.81 18.25
CA GLU A 119 -5.50 5.78 18.64
C GLU A 119 -4.53 6.06 17.47
N VAL A 120 -4.10 5.02 16.75
CA VAL A 120 -3.24 5.20 15.55
C VAL A 120 -4.00 5.97 14.47
N TYR A 121 -5.26 5.58 14.17
CA TYR A 121 -6.11 6.29 13.21
C TYR A 121 -6.22 7.78 13.54
N LYS A 122 -6.49 8.09 14.81
CA LYS A 122 -6.56 9.47 15.30
C LYS A 122 -5.23 10.20 15.12
N CYS A 123 -4.11 9.59 15.51
CA CYS A 123 -2.78 10.21 15.37
C CYS A 123 -2.43 10.50 13.90
N VAL A 124 -2.77 9.58 12.98
CA VAL A 124 -2.57 9.77 11.53
C VAL A 124 -3.40 10.94 11.02
N HIS A 125 -4.68 10.99 11.40
CA HIS A 125 -5.59 12.08 10.99
C HIS A 125 -5.20 13.44 11.56
N GLU A 126 -4.75 13.51 12.82
CA GLU A 126 -4.27 14.76 13.43
C GLU A 126 -3.03 15.31 12.71
N TYR A 127 -2.25 14.47 12.06
CA TYR A 127 -1.12 14.88 11.21
C TYR A 127 -1.52 15.24 9.77
N GLY A 128 -2.76 14.93 9.37
CA GLY A 128 -3.29 15.17 8.02
C GLY A 128 -3.20 13.96 7.08
N GLY A 129 -2.83 12.80 7.61
CA GLY A 129 -2.77 11.54 6.88
C GLY A 129 -4.10 10.80 6.79
N ILE A 130 -4.08 9.66 6.12
CA ILE A 130 -5.21 8.74 5.98
C ILE A 130 -4.76 7.30 6.25
N MET A 131 -5.71 6.43 6.64
CA MET A 131 -5.53 4.99 6.78
C MET A 131 -6.43 4.24 5.79
N VAL A 132 -5.83 3.40 4.96
CA VAL A 132 -6.54 2.53 4.00
C VAL A 132 -6.33 1.08 4.41
N GLN A 133 -7.40 0.32 4.63
CA GLN A 133 -7.27 -1.09 4.97
C GLN A 133 -6.68 -1.86 3.77
N ALA A 134 -5.48 -2.41 3.95
CA ALA A 134 -4.78 -3.18 2.94
C ALA A 134 -5.45 -4.57 2.80
N HIS A 135 -5.58 -5.05 1.57
CA HIS A 135 -6.04 -6.42 1.24
C HIS A 135 -6.99 -7.06 2.28
N PRO A 136 -8.17 -6.47 2.57
CA PRO A 136 -8.98 -6.73 3.77
C PRO A 136 -9.44 -8.20 3.93
N TYR A 137 -9.47 -8.98 2.85
CA TYR A 137 -9.82 -10.41 2.86
C TYR A 137 -8.62 -11.34 2.61
N ARG A 138 -7.40 -10.85 2.86
CA ARG A 138 -6.20 -11.70 2.72
C ARG A 138 -6.25 -12.85 3.72
N GLU A 139 -6.05 -14.06 3.20
CA GLU A 139 -5.90 -15.28 3.99
C GLU A 139 -4.47 -15.81 3.87
N ARG A 140 -3.87 -16.13 5.00
CA ARG A 140 -2.54 -16.73 5.09
C ARG A 140 -2.54 -17.76 6.20
N GLY A 141 -1.68 -18.76 6.10
CA GLY A 141 -1.63 -19.88 7.05
C GLY A 141 -1.29 -19.49 8.50
N TYR A 142 -0.86 -18.27 8.73
CA TYR A 142 -0.58 -17.73 10.06
C TYR A 142 -1.72 -16.89 10.65
N LEU A 143 -2.77 -16.61 9.88
CA LEU A 143 -3.95 -15.88 10.34
C LEU A 143 -4.99 -16.85 10.87
N SER A 144 -5.66 -16.50 11.96
CA SER A 144 -6.78 -17.24 12.53
C SER A 144 -8.14 -16.72 12.10
N GLU A 145 -8.20 -15.45 11.71
CA GLU A 145 -9.44 -14.74 11.37
C GLU A 145 -9.14 -13.59 10.38
N ILE A 146 -10.17 -13.06 9.77
CA ILE A 146 -10.14 -11.85 8.94
C ILE A 146 -10.75 -10.71 9.76
N ASN A 147 -9.98 -9.68 10.03
CA ASN A 147 -10.43 -8.51 10.77
C ASN A 147 -10.86 -7.38 9.82
N LEU A 148 -12.13 -7.01 9.84
CA LEU A 148 -12.65 -5.87 9.10
C LEU A 148 -12.93 -4.71 10.06
N THR A 149 -12.36 -3.55 9.77
CA THR A 149 -12.28 -2.41 10.69
C THR A 149 -12.78 -1.12 10.04
N PRO A 150 -14.08 -1.06 9.66
CA PRO A 150 -14.62 0.07 8.92
C PRO A 150 -14.54 1.40 9.66
N ASP A 151 -14.57 1.41 10.99
CA ASP A 151 -14.60 2.62 11.80
C ASP A 151 -13.24 3.34 11.89
N VAL A 152 -12.17 2.68 11.43
CA VAL A 152 -10.80 3.22 11.41
C VAL A 152 -10.17 3.14 10.02
N SER A 153 -11.00 3.24 8.97
CA SER A 153 -10.56 3.15 7.58
C SER A 153 -11.16 4.27 6.74
N ASP A 154 -10.33 4.98 5.98
CA ASP A 154 -10.75 6.00 4.99
C ASP A 154 -11.06 5.37 3.63
N GLY A 155 -10.62 4.15 3.43
CA GLY A 155 -10.80 3.37 2.21
C GLY A 155 -10.35 1.93 2.38
N ALA A 156 -10.45 1.15 1.31
CA ALA A 156 -9.98 -0.22 1.26
C ALA A 156 -9.26 -0.53 -0.04
N GLU A 157 -8.25 -1.38 0.04
CA GLU A 157 -7.56 -1.93 -1.13
C GLU A 157 -8.43 -3.01 -1.76
N VAL A 158 -9.01 -2.70 -2.92
CA VAL A 158 -9.95 -3.59 -3.63
C VAL A 158 -9.26 -4.50 -4.63
N TYR A 159 -8.01 -4.23 -4.92
CA TYR A 159 -7.13 -5.08 -5.72
C TYR A 159 -5.72 -5.03 -5.17
N ASN A 160 -5.21 -6.22 -4.87
CA ASN A 160 -3.81 -6.45 -4.53
C ASN A 160 -3.29 -7.57 -5.42
N ALA A 161 -2.23 -7.31 -6.17
CA ALA A 161 -1.74 -8.26 -7.17
C ALA A 161 -1.18 -9.57 -6.57
N CYS A 162 -0.84 -9.57 -5.27
CA CYS A 162 -0.43 -10.76 -4.54
C CYS A 162 -1.60 -11.61 -3.99
N ASN A 163 -2.84 -11.15 -4.18
CA ASN A 163 -4.03 -11.86 -3.74
C ASN A 163 -4.66 -12.68 -4.88
N PRO A 164 -5.26 -13.84 -4.59
CA PRO A 164 -6.15 -14.49 -5.53
C PRO A 164 -7.42 -13.65 -5.76
N ASP A 165 -8.02 -13.81 -6.95
CA ASP A 165 -9.13 -12.97 -7.39
C ASP A 165 -10.33 -12.94 -6.45
N TYR A 166 -10.66 -14.06 -5.79
CA TYR A 166 -11.79 -14.10 -4.87
C TYR A 166 -11.58 -13.18 -3.64
N GLN A 167 -10.34 -13.05 -3.13
CA GLN A 167 -10.03 -12.14 -2.03
C GLN A 167 -10.16 -10.66 -2.46
N ASN A 168 -9.68 -10.32 -3.65
CA ASN A 168 -9.86 -9.00 -4.25
C ASN A 168 -11.35 -8.69 -4.45
N SER A 169 -12.11 -9.67 -4.92
CA SER A 169 -13.55 -9.56 -5.12
C SER A 169 -14.31 -9.28 -3.82
N LEU A 170 -13.98 -10.00 -2.74
CA LEU A 170 -14.55 -9.76 -1.41
C LEU A 170 -14.18 -8.38 -0.88
N GLY A 171 -12.92 -7.95 -1.08
CA GLY A 171 -12.45 -6.60 -0.73
C GLY A 171 -13.22 -5.50 -1.49
N TYR A 172 -13.50 -5.73 -2.77
CA TYR A 172 -14.32 -4.83 -3.58
C TYR A 172 -15.76 -4.71 -3.02
N GLU A 173 -16.40 -5.85 -2.74
CA GLU A 173 -17.76 -5.85 -2.16
C GLU A 173 -17.81 -5.17 -0.78
N TYR A 174 -16.78 -5.38 0.03
CA TYR A 174 -16.62 -4.69 1.30
C TYR A 174 -16.56 -3.17 1.11
N ALA A 175 -15.71 -2.70 0.21
CA ALA A 175 -15.59 -1.28 -0.08
C ALA A 175 -16.90 -0.67 -0.58
N VAL A 176 -17.61 -1.37 -1.47
CA VAL A 176 -18.95 -0.94 -1.93
C VAL A 176 -19.95 -0.88 -0.76
N SER A 177 -19.99 -1.90 0.09
CA SER A 177 -20.94 -1.98 1.21
C SER A 177 -20.74 -0.88 2.25
N LYS A 178 -19.52 -0.37 2.38
CA LYS A 178 -19.15 0.71 3.32
C LYS A 178 -19.06 2.08 2.66
N ASN A 179 -19.29 2.17 1.34
CA ASN A 179 -19.09 3.39 0.56
C ASN A 179 -17.68 3.98 0.72
N PHE A 180 -16.68 3.11 0.76
CA PHE A 180 -15.27 3.47 0.89
C PHE A 180 -14.69 4.02 -0.40
N ARG A 181 -13.63 4.82 -0.28
CA ARG A 181 -12.67 5.05 -1.35
C ARG A 181 -11.94 3.75 -1.63
N MET A 182 -11.68 3.52 -2.90
CA MET A 182 -11.06 2.28 -3.36
C MET A 182 -9.63 2.53 -3.80
N SER A 183 -8.69 1.72 -3.31
CA SER A 183 -7.32 1.70 -3.80
C SER A 183 -6.99 0.36 -4.46
N ALA A 184 -5.89 0.34 -5.19
CA ALA A 184 -5.29 -0.86 -5.73
C ALA A 184 -3.78 -0.73 -5.73
N GLY A 185 -3.07 -1.80 -5.40
CA GLY A 185 -1.63 -1.86 -5.37
C GLY A 185 -1.09 -3.21 -5.85
N SER A 186 0.20 -3.25 -6.12
CA SER A 186 0.85 -4.50 -6.53
C SER A 186 1.28 -5.35 -5.35
N ASP A 187 1.55 -4.73 -4.21
CA ASP A 187 2.22 -5.40 -3.08
C ASP A 187 3.54 -6.04 -3.55
N ILE A 188 4.25 -5.28 -4.40
CA ILE A 188 5.44 -5.77 -5.08
C ILE A 188 6.63 -5.84 -4.11
N HIS A 189 7.30 -6.98 -4.13
CA HIS A 189 8.48 -7.25 -3.32
C HIS A 189 9.76 -7.39 -4.16
N ASN A 190 9.60 -7.79 -5.42
CA ASN A 190 10.72 -7.99 -6.34
C ASN A 190 10.29 -7.70 -7.79
N PRO A 191 11.19 -7.19 -8.64
CA PRO A 191 10.99 -7.13 -10.07
C PRO A 191 10.63 -8.50 -10.68
N GLY A 192 9.84 -8.47 -11.77
CA GLY A 192 9.39 -9.69 -12.43
C GLY A 192 8.07 -10.26 -11.90
N GLN A 193 7.39 -9.55 -10.97
CA GLN A 193 6.02 -9.90 -10.60
C GLN A 193 5.12 -9.73 -11.84
N PRO A 194 4.35 -10.79 -12.25
CA PRO A 194 3.63 -10.74 -13.51
C PRO A 194 2.39 -9.84 -13.46
N ASP A 195 1.69 -9.84 -12.34
CA ASP A 195 0.49 -9.05 -12.13
C ASP A 195 0.81 -7.81 -11.32
N MET A 196 0.27 -6.67 -11.71
CA MET A 196 0.52 -5.39 -11.07
C MET A 196 -0.79 -4.63 -10.84
N GLY A 197 -0.79 -3.73 -9.85
CA GLY A 197 -1.90 -2.87 -9.51
C GLY A 197 -1.46 -1.41 -9.36
N GLY A 198 -2.41 -0.53 -9.12
CA GLY A 198 -2.13 0.87 -8.82
C GLY A 198 -3.34 1.78 -8.94
N MET A 199 -3.11 3.05 -8.70
CA MET A 199 -4.11 4.10 -8.87
C MET A 199 -3.82 4.92 -10.11
N MET A 200 -4.84 5.11 -10.96
CA MET A 200 -4.75 5.90 -12.19
C MET A 200 -5.47 7.24 -12.04
N PHE A 201 -4.79 8.33 -12.42
CA PHE A 201 -5.32 9.69 -12.37
C PHE A 201 -5.26 10.36 -13.76
N ASP A 202 -6.11 11.35 -13.98
CA ASP A 202 -6.13 12.17 -15.19
C ASP A 202 -5.10 13.30 -15.18
N HIS A 203 -4.52 13.59 -14.02
CA HIS A 203 -3.48 14.60 -13.82
C HIS A 203 -2.30 14.00 -13.05
N LYS A 204 -1.16 14.66 -13.12
CA LYS A 204 0.04 14.23 -12.42
C LYS A 204 -0.09 14.52 -10.92
N ILE A 205 0.27 13.55 -10.09
CA ILE A 205 0.41 13.67 -8.63
C ILE A 205 1.89 13.85 -8.32
N ASN A 206 2.27 14.90 -7.63
CA ASN A 206 3.67 15.25 -7.36
C ASN A 206 4.09 15.11 -5.89
N SER A 207 3.12 14.87 -4.99
CA SER A 207 3.37 14.70 -3.56
C SER A 207 2.34 13.79 -2.93
N ILE A 208 2.64 13.31 -1.71
CA ILE A 208 1.70 12.49 -0.94
C ILE A 208 0.44 13.29 -0.57
N ASP A 209 0.54 14.60 -0.32
CA ASP A 209 -0.60 15.46 -0.01
C ASP A 209 -1.54 15.59 -1.22
N GLU A 210 -0.98 15.72 -2.44
CA GLU A 210 -1.78 15.71 -3.67
C GLU A 210 -2.47 14.36 -3.87
N TYR A 211 -1.76 13.24 -3.57
CA TYR A 211 -2.35 11.90 -3.62
C TYR A 211 -3.54 11.76 -2.66
N ILE A 212 -3.34 12.11 -1.38
CA ILE A 212 -4.39 12.05 -0.37
C ILE A 212 -5.60 12.88 -0.79
N LYS A 213 -5.38 14.10 -1.23
CA LYS A 213 -6.46 14.98 -1.68
C LYS A 213 -7.23 14.37 -2.85
N ALA A 214 -6.54 13.88 -3.87
CA ALA A 214 -7.15 13.26 -5.04
C ALA A 214 -7.89 11.96 -4.67
N PHE A 215 -7.31 11.12 -3.82
CA PHE A 215 -7.93 9.91 -3.30
C PHE A 215 -9.21 10.21 -2.52
N MET A 216 -9.16 11.15 -1.58
CA MET A 216 -10.31 11.53 -0.76
C MET A 216 -11.45 12.18 -1.58
N ASN A 217 -11.12 12.79 -2.71
CA ASN A 217 -12.09 13.35 -3.67
C ASN A 217 -12.61 12.34 -4.70
N ASN A 218 -12.20 11.05 -4.64
CA ASN A 218 -12.51 10.02 -5.65
C ASN A 218 -12.06 10.40 -7.07
N GLU A 219 -10.93 11.08 -7.22
CA GLU A 219 -10.38 11.45 -8.53
C GLU A 219 -9.55 10.32 -9.16
N GLY A 220 -9.12 9.35 -8.35
CA GLY A 220 -8.36 8.18 -8.78
C GLY A 220 -9.24 7.00 -9.16
N THR A 221 -8.77 6.20 -10.11
CA THR A 221 -9.40 4.94 -10.52
C THR A 221 -8.46 3.79 -10.16
N PRO A 222 -8.89 2.80 -9.34
CA PRO A 222 -8.10 1.60 -9.11
C PRO A 222 -7.95 0.80 -10.39
N VAL A 223 -6.72 0.41 -10.72
CA VAL A 223 -6.39 -0.30 -11.95
C VAL A 223 -5.47 -1.49 -11.69
N PHE A 224 -5.49 -2.44 -12.62
CA PHE A 224 -4.62 -3.61 -12.59
C PHE A 224 -4.17 -3.99 -14.01
N ILE A 225 -3.11 -4.78 -14.07
CA ILE A 225 -2.66 -5.43 -15.28
C ILE A 225 -2.23 -6.86 -14.96
N ARG A 226 -2.60 -7.80 -15.80
CA ARG A 226 -2.14 -9.19 -15.74
C ARG A 226 -1.03 -9.38 -16.75
N ASP A 227 -0.01 -10.15 -16.38
CA ASP A 227 1.12 -10.48 -17.26
C ASP A 227 1.69 -9.20 -17.92
N ILE A 228 2.25 -8.31 -17.10
CA ILE A 228 2.74 -7.00 -17.52
C ILE A 228 3.86 -7.08 -18.56
N GLU A 229 4.56 -8.21 -18.67
CA GLU A 229 5.58 -8.41 -19.71
C GLU A 229 4.94 -8.47 -21.12
N ASN A 230 3.78 -9.11 -21.23
CA ASN A 230 3.08 -9.32 -22.49
C ASN A 230 1.92 -8.34 -22.71
N ASN A 231 1.44 -7.68 -21.69
CA ASN A 231 0.39 -6.67 -21.75
C ASN A 231 0.95 -5.27 -21.44
N LYS A 232 0.29 -4.25 -22.02
CA LYS A 232 0.71 -2.84 -21.85
C LYS A 232 -0.43 -1.93 -21.40
N GLU A 233 -1.63 -2.47 -21.21
CA GLU A 233 -2.81 -1.70 -20.89
C GLU A 233 -3.33 -2.09 -19.50
N PHE A 234 -3.35 -1.11 -18.59
CA PHE A 234 -4.00 -1.23 -17.32
C PHE A 234 -5.52 -1.16 -17.49
N LYS A 235 -6.23 -2.03 -16.79
CA LYS A 235 -7.70 -2.12 -16.77
C LYS A 235 -8.22 -1.62 -15.44
N GLU A 236 -9.37 -0.94 -15.47
CA GLU A 236 -10.09 -0.55 -14.25
C GLU A 236 -10.56 -1.78 -13.47
N VAL A 237 -10.37 -1.75 -12.16
CA VAL A 237 -10.90 -2.77 -11.25
C VAL A 237 -12.41 -2.59 -11.18
N LYS A 238 -13.16 -3.59 -11.64
CA LYS A 238 -14.62 -3.59 -11.65
C LYS A 238 -15.16 -4.90 -11.09
N ASN A 239 -16.31 -4.81 -10.45
CA ASN A 239 -17.05 -6.01 -10.05
C ASN A 239 -17.77 -6.59 -11.27
N ASP A 240 -17.03 -7.14 -12.19
CA ASP A 240 -17.54 -7.86 -13.34
C ASP A 240 -17.21 -9.36 -13.26
N LYS A 241 -17.98 -10.16 -14.04
CA LYS A 241 -17.89 -11.63 -13.99
C LYS A 241 -16.50 -12.20 -14.34
N ALA A 242 -15.62 -11.41 -14.91
CA ALA A 242 -14.30 -11.87 -15.33
C ALA A 242 -13.25 -11.73 -14.22
N LEU A 243 -13.45 -10.84 -13.23
CA LEU A 243 -12.42 -10.45 -12.28
C LEU A 243 -12.85 -10.48 -10.82
N THR A 244 -14.12 -10.25 -10.52
CA THR A 244 -14.54 -9.84 -9.18
C THR A 244 -15.83 -10.46 -8.67
N VAL A 245 -16.41 -11.43 -9.35
CA VAL A 245 -17.47 -12.22 -8.71
C VAL A 245 -16.80 -13.22 -7.77
N PRO A 246 -17.08 -13.20 -6.46
CA PRO A 246 -16.51 -14.17 -5.55
C PRO A 246 -16.85 -15.57 -6.03
N THR A 247 -15.84 -16.33 -6.39
CA THR A 247 -16.01 -17.75 -6.75
C THR A 247 -16.14 -18.62 -5.50
N GLN A 248 -15.76 -18.05 -4.36
CA GLN A 248 -15.87 -18.67 -3.04
C GLN A 248 -15.93 -17.58 -1.96
N GLY A 249 -16.48 -17.92 -0.82
CA GLY A 249 -16.40 -17.08 0.39
C GLY A 249 -15.03 -17.19 1.08
N PRO A 250 -14.80 -16.40 2.15
CA PRO A 250 -13.63 -16.54 2.98
C PRO A 250 -13.64 -17.91 3.67
N THR A 251 -12.46 -18.49 3.88
CA THR A 251 -12.29 -19.76 4.60
C THR A 251 -12.06 -19.53 6.10
N LEU A 252 -11.61 -18.34 6.48
CA LEU A 252 -11.47 -17.90 7.86
C LEU A 252 -12.73 -17.19 8.34
N GLU A 253 -12.91 -17.13 9.65
CA GLU A 253 -13.97 -16.35 10.27
C GLU A 253 -13.74 -14.86 10.01
N VAL A 254 -14.81 -14.12 9.70
CA VAL A 254 -14.76 -12.66 9.50
C VAL A 254 -15.25 -11.98 10.77
N VAL A 255 -14.37 -11.20 11.40
CA VAL A 255 -14.61 -10.43 12.61
C VAL A 255 -14.72 -8.95 12.25
N TRP A 256 -15.76 -8.30 12.77
CA TRP A 256 -16.01 -6.87 12.57
C TRP A 256 -15.63 -6.08 13.83
N HIS A 257 -14.86 -5.01 13.66
CA HIS A 257 -14.42 -4.11 14.74
C HIS A 257 -14.94 -2.70 14.55
#